data_ed1e8d4fc711d382cec80020e35e7891
#
_entry.id   ed1e8d4fc711d382cec80020e35e7891
#
_cell.length_a   1.000
_cell.length_b   1.000
_cell.length_c   1.000
_cell.angle_alpha   90.00
_cell.angle_beta   90.00
_cell.angle_gamma   90.00
#
_symmetry.space_group_name_H-M   'P 1'
#
loop_
_entity.id
_entity.type
_entity.pdbx_description
1 polymer ?
#
loop_
_entity_poly.entity_id
_entity_poly.type
_entity_poly.pdbx_seq_one_letter_code
_entity_poly.pdbx_strand_id
1 'polypeptide(L)'
;MKRLIHATALMAVGITTCLGFVSCFKDEPLNAECDIEQAYIHAGDKLNSWFLFDSDTLQYVQSDQNKIEFTMSAMADLTQIAPLFRLTPGATISPANGSVHDFSKGSVKYTVTSEDGKWSRIYFVSIRKMLYFGSEHEFNFENCYEDKGYYHWQEPWKDANGNTTKEAIWATGNPGYKISNSSTAAENYPTAPIDEGYEGKGVKLSTCRTSGLADMVQKPIAAGNLFIGQFDPSNALQDAMSATKFGRPFSFDTQPKTFTGYYKYKAGEKFTDQYMHVLEQKDYGTIYAVFYDNHNAKGEAVVLYGNNVQTSEQVVALARLDNIDNTPEWTPFTLNFIYRKAVDIQKLKAGGYSLAIVCSSSTNGAEFMGAVGSTLWVDKFKIICE
;
A
#
# COMPACT_ATOMS: atom_id res chain seq x y z
N MET A 1 -64.40 -25.74 -54.21
CA MET A 1 -63.79 -26.92 -53.56
C MET A 1 -62.29 -27.04 -53.84
N LYS A 2 -61.50 -25.99 -53.71
CA LYS A 2 -60.02 -25.99 -53.83
C LYS A 2 -59.24 -25.26 -52.78
N ARG A 3 -59.84 -25.04 -51.57
CA ARG A 3 -59.17 -24.30 -50.44
C ARG A 3 -59.10 -25.10 -49.14
N LEU A 4 -59.46 -26.40 -49.13
CA LEU A 4 -59.47 -27.22 -47.94
C LEU A 4 -58.38 -28.31 -47.85
N ILE A 5 -57.53 -28.42 -48.90
CA ILE A 5 -56.52 -29.50 -49.00
C ILE A 5 -55.12 -28.99 -48.57
N HIS A 6 -54.93 -27.68 -48.41
CA HIS A 6 -53.60 -27.12 -48.04
C HIS A 6 -53.39 -26.89 -46.53
N ALA A 7 -54.46 -27.05 -45.73
CA ALA A 7 -54.36 -26.84 -44.28
C ALA A 7 -53.97 -28.11 -43.47
N THR A 8 -54.13 -29.29 -44.07
CA THR A 8 -53.84 -30.58 -43.41
C THR A 8 -52.39 -31.11 -43.68
N ALA A 9 -51.72 -30.58 -44.68
CA ALA A 9 -50.31 -30.97 -44.97
C ALA A 9 -49.24 -30.20 -44.15
N LEU A 10 -49.59 -29.05 -43.56
CA LEU A 10 -48.67 -28.28 -42.74
C LEU A 10 -48.68 -28.69 -41.25
N MET A 11 -49.67 -29.48 -40.79
CA MET A 11 -49.73 -29.93 -39.40
C MET A 11 -49.02 -31.26 -39.16
N ALA A 12 -48.64 -32.00 -40.18
CA ALA A 12 -47.93 -33.28 -40.07
C ALA A 12 -46.40 -33.14 -40.08
N VAL A 13 -45.83 -31.98 -40.51
CA VAL A 13 -44.39 -31.73 -40.51
C VAL A 13 -43.87 -31.07 -39.21
N GLY A 14 -44.82 -30.52 -38.40
CA GLY A 14 -44.47 -29.84 -37.14
C GLY A 14 -44.26 -30.76 -35.92
N ILE A 15 -44.59 -32.06 -36.03
CA ILE A 15 -44.54 -32.98 -34.87
C ILE A 15 -43.35 -33.93 -34.90
N THR A 16 -42.61 -33.99 -36.02
CA THR A 16 -41.48 -34.93 -36.14
C THR A 16 -40.10 -34.30 -35.82
N THR A 17 -40.04 -33.03 -35.44
CA THR A 17 -38.77 -32.33 -35.15
C THR A 17 -38.50 -32.09 -33.65
N CYS A 18 -39.34 -32.61 -32.76
CA CYS A 18 -39.15 -32.42 -31.28
C CYS A 18 -38.65 -33.67 -30.55
N LEU A 19 -38.13 -34.67 -31.23
CA LEU A 19 -37.63 -35.92 -30.61
C LEU A 19 -36.15 -36.18 -30.86
N GLY A 20 -35.28 -35.17 -30.76
CA GLY A 20 -33.87 -35.36 -31.09
C GLY A 20 -32.84 -34.55 -30.31
N PHE A 21 -33.19 -33.93 -29.22
CA PHE A 21 -32.18 -33.34 -28.31
C PHE A 21 -32.22 -34.03 -26.93
N VAL A 22 -31.85 -35.31 -26.92
CA VAL A 22 -31.22 -35.84 -25.72
C VAL A 22 -29.83 -35.26 -25.72
N SER A 23 -29.65 -34.08 -25.11
CA SER A 23 -28.36 -33.57 -24.72
C SER A 23 -27.78 -34.59 -23.75
N CYS A 24 -26.88 -35.44 -24.18
CA CYS A 24 -25.97 -36.12 -23.29
C CYS A 24 -25.15 -35.02 -22.63
N PHE A 25 -25.56 -34.55 -21.46
CA PHE A 25 -24.65 -33.92 -20.54
C PHE A 25 -23.62 -35.01 -20.19
N LYS A 26 -22.47 -35.02 -20.87
CA LYS A 26 -21.30 -35.66 -20.30
C LYS A 26 -21.00 -34.90 -19.02
N ASP A 27 -20.99 -35.62 -17.92
CA ASP A 27 -20.46 -35.06 -16.68
C ASP A 27 -19.10 -34.44 -17.00
N GLU A 28 -18.89 -33.19 -16.65
CA GLU A 28 -17.59 -32.56 -16.83
C GLU A 28 -16.55 -33.38 -16.08
N PRO A 29 -15.35 -33.60 -16.64
CA PRO A 29 -14.30 -34.31 -15.96
C PRO A 29 -13.95 -33.55 -14.69
N LEU A 30 -13.72 -34.28 -13.58
CA LEU A 30 -13.30 -33.72 -12.33
C LEU A 30 -12.03 -32.88 -12.50
N ASN A 31 -11.98 -31.75 -11.80
CA ASN A 31 -10.88 -30.80 -11.90
C ASN A 31 -9.57 -31.40 -11.39
N ALA A 32 -8.50 -31.27 -12.17
CA ALA A 32 -7.15 -31.74 -11.82
C ALA A 32 -6.31 -30.68 -11.09
N GLU A 33 -6.78 -29.44 -11.02
CA GLU A 33 -6.06 -28.36 -10.34
C GLU A 33 -6.17 -28.47 -8.80
N CYS A 34 -5.11 -28.11 -8.11
CA CYS A 34 -5.01 -28.20 -6.65
C CYS A 34 -4.32 -26.95 -6.05
N ASP A 35 -4.80 -25.77 -6.44
CA ASP A 35 -4.18 -24.51 -6.04
C ASP A 35 -4.97 -23.76 -4.95
N ILE A 36 -4.22 -23.00 -4.15
CA ILE A 36 -4.75 -21.89 -3.35
C ILE A 36 -4.70 -20.65 -4.22
N GLU A 37 -5.84 -20.06 -4.55
CA GLU A 37 -5.95 -18.82 -5.31
C GLU A 37 -5.83 -17.59 -4.42
N GLN A 38 -6.39 -17.68 -3.20
CA GLN A 38 -6.36 -16.63 -2.21
C GLN A 38 -6.24 -17.23 -0.81
N ALA A 39 -5.52 -16.52 0.05
CA ALA A 39 -5.46 -16.81 1.47
C ALA A 39 -5.84 -15.54 2.24
N TYR A 40 -6.64 -15.66 3.30
CA TYR A 40 -7.06 -14.52 4.09
C TYR A 40 -7.25 -14.91 5.55
N ILE A 41 -7.12 -13.92 6.45
CA ILE A 41 -7.35 -14.06 7.88
C ILE A 41 -8.55 -13.18 8.24
N HIS A 42 -9.63 -13.81 8.69
CA HIS A 42 -10.81 -13.09 9.16
C HIS A 42 -10.62 -12.70 10.63
N ALA A 43 -10.16 -11.48 10.86
CA ALA A 43 -9.79 -11.00 12.20
C ALA A 43 -11.00 -10.55 13.05
N GLY A 44 -12.16 -10.28 12.43
CA GLY A 44 -13.33 -9.78 13.14
C GLY A 44 -13.04 -8.55 14.00
N ASP A 45 -13.43 -8.57 15.26
CA ASP A 45 -13.17 -7.47 16.21
C ASP A 45 -11.67 -7.23 16.50
N LYS A 46 -10.81 -8.19 16.14
CA LYS A 46 -9.35 -8.08 16.30
C LYS A 46 -8.65 -7.45 15.09
N LEU A 47 -9.37 -7.12 14.02
CA LEU A 47 -8.79 -6.58 12.78
C LEU A 47 -7.79 -5.46 13.08
N ASN A 48 -8.21 -4.48 13.84
CA ASN A 48 -7.43 -3.31 14.16
C ASN A 48 -6.24 -3.56 15.13
N SER A 49 -6.25 -4.66 15.88
CA SER A 49 -5.14 -5.05 16.75
C SER A 49 -4.15 -5.99 16.07
N TRP A 50 -4.57 -6.66 14.99
CA TRP A 50 -3.76 -7.62 14.25
C TRP A 50 -3.14 -7.05 12.99
N PHE A 51 -3.85 -6.14 12.29
CA PHE A 51 -3.43 -5.56 11.03
C PHE A 51 -3.49 -4.03 11.08
N LEU A 52 -2.61 -3.37 10.36
CA LEU A 52 -2.66 -1.91 10.22
C LEU A 52 -3.66 -1.50 9.14
N PHE A 53 -3.75 -2.28 8.06
CA PHE A 53 -4.65 -2.04 6.94
C PHE A 53 -5.48 -3.28 6.64
N ASP A 54 -6.73 -3.09 6.24
CA ASP A 54 -7.64 -4.18 5.86
C ASP A 54 -7.07 -5.03 4.71
N SER A 55 -6.32 -4.40 3.81
CA SER A 55 -5.64 -5.09 2.70
C SER A 55 -4.61 -6.13 3.14
N ASP A 56 -4.03 -5.99 4.34
CA ASP A 56 -3.02 -6.91 4.85
C ASP A 56 -3.63 -8.26 5.26
N THR A 57 -4.96 -8.34 5.35
CA THR A 57 -5.70 -9.57 5.66
C THR A 57 -5.80 -10.56 4.49
N LEU A 58 -5.54 -10.10 3.25
CA LEU A 58 -5.73 -10.88 2.02
C LEU A 58 -4.44 -11.00 1.22
N GLN A 59 -4.12 -12.23 0.82
CA GLN A 59 -3.00 -12.55 -0.06
C GLN A 59 -3.53 -13.24 -1.33
N TYR A 60 -3.17 -12.69 -2.51
CA TYR A 60 -3.36 -13.37 -3.78
C TYR A 60 -2.17 -14.28 -4.04
N VAL A 61 -2.44 -15.57 -4.29
CA VAL A 61 -1.39 -16.58 -4.46
C VAL A 61 -1.17 -16.85 -5.94
N GLN A 62 0.05 -16.62 -6.42
CA GLN A 62 0.42 -16.92 -7.80
C GLN A 62 0.59 -18.44 -7.99
N SER A 63 0.33 -18.92 -9.20
CA SER A 63 0.35 -20.37 -9.51
C SER A 63 1.72 -21.04 -9.30
N ASP A 64 2.81 -20.29 -9.28
CA ASP A 64 4.17 -20.78 -9.00
C ASP A 64 4.57 -20.67 -7.52
N GLN A 65 3.77 -19.98 -6.69
CA GLN A 65 4.03 -19.79 -5.27
C GLN A 65 3.50 -20.95 -4.44
N ASN A 66 4.29 -21.38 -3.47
CA ASN A 66 3.90 -22.35 -2.44
C ASN A 66 4.18 -21.86 -1.02
N LYS A 67 4.59 -20.60 -0.86
CA LYS A 67 4.77 -19.93 0.43
C LYS A 67 3.81 -18.74 0.49
N ILE A 68 3.04 -18.69 1.56
CA ILE A 68 2.07 -17.64 1.85
C ILE A 68 2.48 -17.00 3.17
N GLU A 69 2.79 -15.72 3.17
CA GLU A 69 3.21 -15.03 4.38
C GLU A 69 2.27 -13.84 4.65
N PHE A 70 1.68 -13.82 5.85
CA PHE A 70 0.96 -12.66 6.38
C PHE A 70 1.89 -11.82 7.25
N THR A 71 1.75 -10.50 7.21
CA THR A 71 2.42 -9.59 8.14
C THR A 71 1.41 -9.09 9.16
N MET A 72 1.69 -9.30 10.44
CA MET A 72 0.81 -8.89 11.54
C MET A 72 1.52 -7.97 12.52
N SER A 73 0.75 -7.20 13.29
CA SER A 73 1.24 -6.39 14.40
C SER A 73 2.04 -7.22 15.40
N ALA A 74 3.07 -6.64 16.00
CA ALA A 74 3.81 -7.24 17.10
C ALA A 74 2.90 -7.58 18.31
N MET A 75 1.75 -6.90 18.45
CA MET A 75 0.73 -7.18 19.47
C MET A 75 -0.14 -8.41 19.16
N ALA A 76 -0.12 -8.92 17.93
CA ALA A 76 -0.98 -10.03 17.54
C ALA A 76 -0.62 -11.31 18.30
N ASP A 77 -1.63 -11.97 18.85
CA ASP A 77 -1.50 -13.33 19.40
C ASP A 77 -1.55 -14.34 18.27
N LEU A 78 -0.40 -14.94 17.98
CA LEU A 78 -0.25 -15.93 16.91
C LEU A 78 -0.64 -17.35 17.30
N THR A 79 -1.04 -17.59 18.55
CA THR A 79 -1.31 -18.96 19.05
C THR A 79 -2.63 -19.54 18.57
N GLN A 80 -3.56 -18.68 18.09
CA GLN A 80 -4.89 -19.07 17.67
C GLN A 80 -5.34 -18.34 16.40
N ILE A 81 -4.67 -18.61 15.29
CA ILE A 81 -5.01 -18.02 13.99
C ILE A 81 -5.67 -19.07 13.11
N ALA A 82 -6.75 -18.66 12.41
CA ALA A 82 -7.53 -19.52 11.52
C ALA A 82 -7.50 -18.96 10.08
N PRO A 83 -6.47 -19.25 9.27
CA PRO A 83 -6.44 -18.84 7.88
C PRO A 83 -7.55 -19.49 7.08
N LEU A 84 -8.14 -18.75 6.17
CA LEU A 84 -9.14 -19.21 5.22
C LEU A 84 -8.55 -19.17 3.81
N PHE A 85 -8.94 -20.12 2.99
CA PHE A 85 -8.41 -20.26 1.65
C PHE A 85 -9.52 -20.36 0.61
N ARG A 86 -9.37 -19.65 -0.47
CA ARG A 86 -10.10 -19.92 -1.69
C ARG A 86 -9.26 -20.87 -2.54
N LEU A 87 -9.82 -22.03 -2.83
CA LEU A 87 -9.18 -23.09 -3.59
C LEU A 87 -9.72 -23.11 -5.03
N THR A 88 -9.00 -23.75 -5.92
CA THR A 88 -9.54 -24.15 -7.22
C THR A 88 -10.81 -24.97 -7.04
N PRO A 89 -11.82 -24.86 -7.94
CA PRO A 89 -13.10 -25.53 -7.78
C PRO A 89 -12.97 -27.04 -7.58
N GLY A 90 -13.68 -27.59 -6.58
CA GLY A 90 -13.67 -29.01 -6.25
C GLY A 90 -12.47 -29.48 -5.41
N ALA A 91 -11.40 -28.70 -5.29
CA ALA A 91 -10.22 -29.07 -4.50
C ALA A 91 -10.50 -29.06 -2.99
N THR A 92 -9.79 -29.91 -2.26
CA THR A 92 -9.86 -30.04 -0.80
C THR A 92 -8.53 -29.67 -0.15
N ILE A 93 -8.55 -29.27 1.12
CA ILE A 93 -7.34 -28.86 1.87
C ILE A 93 -7.25 -29.56 3.21
N SER A 94 -6.03 -29.91 3.60
CA SER A 94 -5.70 -30.46 4.92
C SER A 94 -4.44 -29.77 5.46
N PRO A 95 -4.44 -29.24 6.71
CA PRO A 95 -5.55 -29.14 7.68
C PRO A 95 -6.79 -28.47 7.12
N ALA A 96 -7.93 -28.64 7.77
CA ALA A 96 -9.22 -28.12 7.29
C ALA A 96 -9.19 -26.60 7.12
N ASN A 97 -9.87 -26.10 6.08
CA ASN A 97 -9.99 -24.68 5.81
C ASN A 97 -10.60 -23.95 7.01
N GLY A 98 -9.96 -22.88 7.47
CA GLY A 98 -10.37 -22.14 8.66
C GLY A 98 -10.07 -22.84 10.00
N SER A 99 -9.30 -23.93 10.03
CA SER A 99 -8.86 -24.54 11.28
C SER A 99 -7.86 -23.65 12.02
N VAL A 100 -7.95 -23.66 13.36
CA VAL A 100 -7.09 -22.84 14.23
C VAL A 100 -5.73 -23.48 14.40
N HIS A 101 -4.67 -22.70 14.26
CA HIS A 101 -3.29 -23.15 14.42
C HIS A 101 -2.45 -22.14 15.21
N ASP A 102 -1.36 -22.64 15.79
CA ASP A 102 -0.35 -21.86 16.48
C ASP A 102 0.80 -21.50 15.52
N PHE A 103 0.78 -20.27 15.02
CA PHE A 103 1.82 -19.73 14.13
C PHE A 103 3.01 -19.11 14.88
N SER A 104 2.98 -19.08 16.22
CA SER A 104 4.12 -18.61 17.01
C SER A 104 5.33 -19.56 16.92
N LYS A 105 5.10 -20.80 16.50
CA LYS A 105 6.12 -21.85 16.34
C LYS A 105 6.67 -21.97 14.91
N GLY A 106 6.21 -21.13 14.00
CA GLY A 106 6.65 -21.11 12.61
C GLY A 106 5.53 -21.39 11.59
N SER A 107 5.90 -21.84 10.40
CA SER A 107 4.94 -22.08 9.32
C SER A 107 4.10 -23.34 9.55
N VAL A 108 2.85 -23.27 9.13
CA VAL A 108 1.92 -24.41 9.09
C VAL A 108 1.87 -24.93 7.66
N LYS A 109 2.03 -26.26 7.53
CA LYS A 109 1.96 -26.95 6.24
C LYS A 109 0.51 -27.29 5.90
N TYR A 110 0.07 -26.91 4.71
CA TYR A 110 -1.21 -27.31 4.13
C TYR A 110 -0.98 -28.15 2.88
N THR A 111 -1.85 -29.12 2.66
CA THR A 111 -1.87 -29.93 1.43
C THR A 111 -3.21 -29.73 0.75
N VAL A 112 -3.20 -29.24 -0.48
CA VAL A 112 -4.38 -29.13 -1.33
C VAL A 112 -4.41 -30.33 -2.28
N THR A 113 -5.57 -30.98 -2.40
CA THR A 113 -5.79 -32.13 -3.26
C THR A 113 -6.87 -31.78 -4.28
N SER A 114 -6.62 -32.10 -5.55
CA SER A 114 -7.54 -31.89 -6.67
C SER A 114 -8.86 -32.62 -6.48
N GLU A 115 -9.91 -32.18 -7.18
CA GLU A 115 -11.23 -32.83 -7.16
C GLU A 115 -11.15 -34.30 -7.59
N ASP A 116 -10.33 -34.62 -8.59
CA ASP A 116 -10.13 -36.00 -9.09
C ASP A 116 -9.25 -36.86 -8.16
N GLY A 117 -8.70 -36.28 -7.08
CA GLY A 117 -7.88 -36.95 -6.07
C GLY A 117 -6.49 -37.40 -6.53
N LYS A 118 -6.07 -37.07 -7.78
CA LYS A 118 -4.81 -37.57 -8.34
C LYS A 118 -3.64 -36.66 -8.13
N TRP A 119 -3.88 -35.38 -7.88
CA TRP A 119 -2.86 -34.36 -7.75
C TRP A 119 -2.92 -33.71 -6.36
N SER A 120 -1.77 -33.38 -5.85
CA SER A 120 -1.70 -32.62 -4.59
C SER A 120 -0.55 -31.62 -4.61
N ARG A 121 -0.75 -30.49 -3.93
CA ARG A 121 0.25 -29.46 -3.77
C ARG A 121 0.40 -29.05 -2.31
N ILE A 122 1.64 -28.79 -1.91
CA ILE A 122 1.97 -28.43 -0.53
C ILE A 122 2.21 -26.92 -0.50
N TYR A 123 1.58 -26.26 0.48
CA TYR A 123 1.75 -24.85 0.80
C TYR A 123 2.27 -24.70 2.22
N PHE A 124 3.12 -23.71 2.44
CA PHE A 124 3.60 -23.30 3.75
C PHE A 124 3.05 -21.91 4.05
N VAL A 125 2.18 -21.81 5.05
CA VAL A 125 1.62 -20.56 5.52
C VAL A 125 2.38 -20.13 6.75
N SER A 126 2.87 -18.90 6.77
CA SER A 126 3.60 -18.31 7.88
C SER A 126 3.01 -16.94 8.24
N ILE A 127 3.23 -16.52 9.47
CA ILE A 127 2.90 -15.17 9.94
C ILE A 127 4.15 -14.54 10.48
N ARG A 128 4.48 -13.39 9.93
CA ARG A 128 5.58 -12.56 10.35
C ARG A 128 5.08 -11.44 11.24
N LYS A 129 5.66 -11.32 12.42
CA LYS A 129 5.53 -10.12 13.22
C LYS A 129 6.46 -9.05 12.70
N MET A 130 6.10 -7.77 12.87
CA MET A 130 7.01 -6.66 12.59
C MET A 130 8.32 -6.87 13.36
N LEU A 131 9.44 -6.75 12.64
CA LEU A 131 10.76 -6.89 13.23
C LEU A 131 11.27 -5.54 13.74
N TYR A 132 12.09 -5.57 14.77
CA TYR A 132 12.82 -4.41 15.27
C TYR A 132 14.09 -4.19 14.45
N PHE A 133 14.36 -2.95 14.06
CA PHE A 133 15.57 -2.56 13.31
C PHE A 133 16.78 -2.29 14.20
N GLY A 134 16.62 -2.29 15.53
CA GLY A 134 17.65 -1.88 16.49
C GLY A 134 17.59 -0.39 16.80
N SER A 135 18.76 0.27 16.94
CA SER A 135 18.83 1.69 17.35
C SER A 135 18.79 2.67 16.18
N GLU A 136 18.98 2.22 14.94
CA GLU A 136 18.92 3.07 13.76
C GLU A 136 18.46 2.30 12.53
N HIS A 137 17.83 3.00 11.59
CA HIS A 137 17.45 2.48 10.29
C HIS A 137 17.67 3.54 9.20
N GLU A 138 18.32 3.14 8.13
CA GLU A 138 18.62 3.98 6.97
C GLU A 138 17.71 3.59 5.80
N PHE A 139 17.13 4.60 5.15
CA PHE A 139 16.37 4.50 3.90
C PHE A 139 17.21 5.11 2.79
N ASN A 140 17.73 4.26 1.91
CA ASN A 140 18.72 4.68 0.90
C ASN A 140 18.16 4.86 -0.51
N PHE A 141 16.88 4.52 -0.74
CA PHE A 141 16.16 4.65 -2.00
C PHE A 141 16.74 3.94 -3.24
N GLU A 142 17.72 3.05 -3.06
CA GLU A 142 18.37 2.31 -4.13
C GLU A 142 17.44 1.30 -4.83
N ASN A 143 16.45 0.78 -4.10
CA ASN A 143 15.55 -0.25 -4.58
C ASN A 143 14.26 0.35 -5.08
N CYS A 144 14.23 0.73 -6.36
CA CYS A 144 13.01 1.15 -7.03
C CYS A 144 12.73 0.28 -8.26
N TYR A 145 11.47 0.16 -8.63
CA TYR A 145 11.02 -0.55 -9.82
C TYR A 145 9.80 0.14 -10.42
N GLU A 146 9.62 0.00 -11.72
CA GLU A 146 8.44 0.48 -12.42
C GLU A 146 7.35 -0.58 -12.40
N ASP A 147 6.14 -0.20 -11.98
CA ASP A 147 4.93 -0.97 -12.14
C ASP A 147 3.76 -0.02 -12.45
N LYS A 148 2.83 -0.46 -13.30
CA LYS A 148 1.67 0.33 -13.72
C LYS A 148 2.03 1.69 -14.32
N GLY A 149 3.26 1.85 -14.88
CA GLY A 149 3.72 3.06 -15.57
C GLY A 149 4.17 4.20 -14.64
N TYR A 150 4.54 3.90 -13.40
CA TYR A 150 5.23 4.79 -12.48
C TYR A 150 6.09 3.99 -11.50
N TYR A 151 7.01 4.68 -10.78
CA TYR A 151 7.96 4.04 -9.90
C TYR A 151 7.43 3.80 -8.49
N HIS A 152 7.91 2.70 -7.90
CA HIS A 152 7.69 2.28 -6.51
C HIS A 152 9.04 2.06 -5.83
N TRP A 153 9.12 2.29 -4.52
CA TRP A 153 10.32 2.08 -3.71
C TRP A 153 10.09 0.95 -2.72
N GLN A 154 11.11 0.10 -2.59
CA GLN A 154 11.15 -1.00 -1.65
C GLN A 154 12.34 -0.83 -0.72
N GLU A 155 12.15 -1.05 0.57
CA GLU A 155 13.23 -1.05 1.54
C GLU A 155 13.69 -2.49 1.81
N PRO A 156 15.01 -2.74 1.85
CA PRO A 156 15.54 -4.02 2.28
C PRO A 156 15.39 -4.13 3.80
N TRP A 157 15.01 -5.31 4.26
CA TRP A 157 14.92 -5.62 5.67
C TRP A 157 15.19 -7.11 5.89
N LYS A 158 15.49 -7.51 7.12
CA LYS A 158 15.78 -8.90 7.46
C LYS A 158 14.55 -9.57 8.06
N ASP A 159 14.20 -10.75 7.56
CA ASP A 159 13.19 -11.61 8.15
C ASP A 159 13.69 -12.26 9.46
N ALA A 160 12.82 -13.00 10.15
CA ALA A 160 13.15 -13.72 11.39
C ALA A 160 14.28 -14.74 11.22
N ASN A 161 14.58 -15.19 10.00
CA ASN A 161 15.65 -16.13 9.67
C ASN A 161 16.95 -15.41 9.24
N GLY A 162 16.96 -14.07 9.23
CA GLY A 162 18.09 -13.26 8.78
C GLY A 162 18.21 -13.11 7.27
N ASN A 163 17.22 -13.56 6.47
CA ASN A 163 17.22 -13.36 5.03
C ASN A 163 16.82 -11.92 4.71
N THR A 164 17.50 -11.30 3.73
CA THR A 164 17.11 -9.98 3.25
C THR A 164 15.90 -10.10 2.33
N THR A 165 14.84 -9.41 2.67
CA THR A 165 13.64 -9.23 1.86
C THR A 165 13.49 -7.76 1.45
N LYS A 166 12.54 -7.47 0.58
CA LYS A 166 12.21 -6.09 0.17
C LYS A 166 10.74 -5.84 0.42
N GLU A 167 10.43 -4.76 1.11
CA GLU A 167 9.06 -4.36 1.42
C GLU A 167 8.74 -2.97 0.86
N ALA A 168 7.58 -2.84 0.24
CA ALA A 168 7.07 -1.57 -0.26
C ALA A 168 6.41 -0.80 0.89
N ILE A 169 7.20 -0.07 1.66
CA ILE A 169 6.70 0.78 2.75
C ILE A 169 6.41 2.21 2.30
N TRP A 170 7.00 2.61 1.17
CA TRP A 170 6.85 3.94 0.60
C TRP A 170 5.67 4.02 -0.36
N ALA A 171 4.86 5.05 -0.22
CA ALA A 171 3.76 5.38 -1.11
C ALA A 171 3.93 6.79 -1.69
N THR A 172 3.24 7.05 -2.80
CA THR A 172 3.24 8.33 -3.51
C THR A 172 1.84 8.67 -4.01
N GLY A 173 1.61 9.92 -4.40
CA GLY A 173 0.40 10.36 -5.10
C GLY A 173 0.37 9.99 -6.59
N ASN A 174 1.38 9.31 -7.13
CA ASN A 174 1.46 8.94 -8.54
C ASN A 174 0.23 8.18 -9.07
N PRO A 175 -0.39 7.24 -8.31
CA PRO A 175 -1.62 6.58 -8.75
C PRO A 175 -2.77 7.58 -9.00
N GLY A 176 -2.88 8.62 -8.17
CA GLY A 176 -3.86 9.70 -8.35
C GLY A 176 -3.57 10.57 -9.58
N TYR A 177 -2.31 10.95 -9.77
CA TYR A 177 -1.86 11.71 -10.95
C TYR A 177 -2.13 10.95 -12.25
N LYS A 178 -1.93 9.64 -12.26
CA LYS A 178 -2.19 8.77 -13.42
C LYS A 178 -3.63 8.84 -13.92
N ILE A 179 -4.61 9.08 -13.05
CA ILE A 179 -6.03 9.11 -13.44
C ILE A 179 -6.28 10.18 -14.53
N SER A 180 -5.59 11.32 -14.44
CA SER A 180 -5.72 12.41 -15.42
C SER A 180 -4.56 12.50 -16.43
N ASN A 181 -3.43 11.87 -16.14
CA ASN A 181 -2.18 11.99 -16.88
C ASN A 181 -1.59 10.63 -17.29
N SER A 182 -2.43 9.70 -17.73
CA SER A 182 -2.08 8.29 -17.98
C SER A 182 -1.03 8.06 -19.08
N SER A 183 -0.83 9.02 -19.99
CA SER A 183 0.17 8.96 -21.07
C SER A 183 1.54 9.52 -20.69
N THR A 184 1.71 9.99 -19.45
CA THR A 184 2.98 10.50 -18.95
C THR A 184 3.98 9.34 -18.81
N ALA A 185 5.22 9.51 -19.28
CA ALA A 185 6.28 8.55 -19.06
C ALA A 185 6.69 8.50 -17.57
N ALA A 186 7.08 7.33 -17.07
CA ALA A 186 7.27 7.07 -15.63
C ALA A 186 8.24 8.05 -14.95
N GLU A 187 9.31 8.45 -15.64
CA GLU A 187 10.32 9.40 -15.16
C GLU A 187 9.81 10.86 -15.03
N ASN A 188 8.66 11.17 -15.64
CA ASN A 188 8.04 12.48 -15.63
C ASN A 188 6.84 12.58 -14.65
N TYR A 189 6.60 11.53 -13.88
CA TYR A 189 5.62 11.60 -12.81
C TYR A 189 6.06 12.53 -11.68
N PRO A 190 5.11 13.03 -10.88
CA PRO A 190 5.43 13.89 -9.74
C PRO A 190 6.48 13.32 -8.80
N THR A 191 6.54 11.99 -8.64
CA THR A 191 7.57 11.29 -7.86
C THR A 191 8.27 10.27 -8.74
N ALA A 192 9.58 10.45 -8.94
CA ALA A 192 10.41 9.62 -9.78
C ALA A 192 11.83 9.44 -9.20
N PRO A 193 12.54 8.33 -9.50
CA PRO A 193 13.92 8.20 -9.10
C PRO A 193 14.84 9.14 -9.90
N ILE A 194 16.02 9.38 -9.33
CA ILE A 194 17.17 9.97 -10.03
C ILE A 194 18.38 9.06 -9.83
N ASP A 195 19.24 8.97 -10.84
CA ASP A 195 20.49 8.19 -10.77
C ASP A 195 21.63 8.94 -10.09
N GLU A 196 21.51 10.27 -9.95
CA GLU A 196 22.48 11.15 -9.28
C GLU A 196 21.90 11.64 -7.94
N GLY A 197 21.72 10.71 -6.98
CA GLY A 197 21.38 11.00 -5.59
C GLY A 197 22.51 11.72 -4.85
N TYR A 198 22.41 11.83 -3.53
CA TYR A 198 23.54 12.18 -2.69
C TYR A 198 24.59 11.05 -2.73
N GLU A 199 24.11 9.81 -2.67
CA GLU A 199 24.89 8.59 -2.84
C GLU A 199 24.05 7.56 -3.61
N GLY A 200 24.48 7.20 -4.84
CA GLY A 200 23.71 6.30 -5.70
C GLY A 200 22.42 6.94 -6.21
N LYS A 201 21.29 6.26 -6.02
CA LYS A 201 19.96 6.75 -6.43
C LYS A 201 19.33 7.61 -5.34
N GLY A 202 18.55 8.58 -5.78
CA GLY A 202 17.71 9.37 -4.89
C GLY A 202 16.28 9.49 -5.43
N VAL A 203 15.48 10.31 -4.79
CA VAL A 203 14.09 10.57 -5.19
C VAL A 203 13.89 12.03 -5.56
N LYS A 204 13.27 12.26 -6.72
CA LYS A 204 12.80 13.57 -7.19
C LYS A 204 11.30 13.69 -6.97
N LEU A 205 10.89 14.73 -6.30
CA LEU A 205 9.51 15.12 -6.05
C LEU A 205 9.25 16.45 -6.77
N SER A 206 8.37 16.48 -7.76
CA SER A 206 8.10 17.68 -8.55
C SER A 206 6.62 18.02 -8.55
N THR A 207 6.29 19.30 -8.41
CA THR A 207 4.93 19.79 -8.58
C THR A 207 4.62 19.88 -10.06
N CYS A 208 3.70 19.04 -10.52
CA CYS A 208 3.34 18.88 -11.92
C CYS A 208 1.94 19.42 -12.18
N ARG A 209 1.72 19.89 -13.41
CA ARG A 209 0.38 20.23 -13.92
C ARG A 209 -0.42 18.95 -14.13
N THR A 210 -1.63 18.91 -13.66
CA THR A 210 -2.61 17.89 -14.02
C THR A 210 -3.34 18.28 -15.30
N SER A 211 -4.22 17.43 -15.82
CA SER A 211 -4.96 17.73 -17.05
C SER A 211 -6.39 17.18 -17.01
N GLY A 212 -7.24 17.66 -17.92
CA GLY A 212 -8.55 17.11 -18.21
C GLY A 212 -9.47 17.00 -16.99
N LEU A 213 -9.73 15.77 -16.55
CA LEU A 213 -10.68 15.49 -15.46
C LEU A 213 -10.29 16.15 -14.13
N ALA A 214 -9.00 16.25 -13.83
CA ALA A 214 -8.54 16.85 -12.57
C ALA A 214 -8.78 18.36 -12.54
N ASP A 215 -8.65 19.06 -13.68
CA ASP A 215 -9.00 20.48 -13.78
C ASP A 215 -10.49 20.72 -13.48
N MET A 216 -11.37 19.85 -13.99
CA MET A 216 -12.81 19.96 -13.78
C MET A 216 -13.21 19.84 -12.31
N VAL A 217 -12.41 19.17 -11.50
CA VAL A 217 -12.65 18.98 -10.05
C VAL A 217 -11.71 19.83 -9.19
N GLN A 218 -11.18 20.91 -9.77
CA GLN A 218 -10.33 21.91 -9.07
C GLN A 218 -9.06 21.30 -8.43
N LYS A 219 -8.45 20.35 -9.12
CA LYS A 219 -7.18 19.72 -8.73
C LYS A 219 -6.11 19.96 -9.82
N PRO A 220 -5.75 21.24 -10.08
CA PRO A 220 -4.98 21.62 -11.27
C PRO A 220 -3.51 21.20 -11.20
N ILE A 221 -3.00 20.92 -10.02
CA ILE A 221 -1.62 20.48 -9.80
C ILE A 221 -1.58 19.21 -8.95
N ALA A 222 -0.50 18.49 -9.08
CA ALA A 222 -0.12 17.40 -8.18
C ALA A 222 1.28 17.66 -7.65
N ALA A 223 1.42 17.93 -6.36
CA ALA A 223 2.71 17.99 -5.72
C ALA A 223 3.35 16.60 -5.68
N GLY A 224 4.61 16.51 -6.05
CA GLY A 224 5.39 15.30 -5.83
C GLY A 224 5.47 15.03 -4.33
N ASN A 225 5.12 13.83 -3.93
CA ASN A 225 5.16 13.41 -2.53
C ASN A 225 5.68 12.00 -2.39
N LEU A 226 6.33 11.73 -1.27
CA LEU A 226 6.83 10.42 -0.87
C LEU A 226 6.56 10.26 0.62
N PHE A 227 5.94 9.16 1.02
CA PHE A 227 5.63 8.96 2.42
C PHE A 227 5.60 7.47 2.82
N ILE A 228 5.90 7.18 4.06
CA ILE A 228 5.66 5.85 4.64
C ILE A 228 4.16 5.73 4.90
N GLY A 229 3.52 4.74 4.26
CA GLY A 229 2.08 4.52 4.36
C GLY A 229 1.48 3.83 3.14
N GLN A 230 0.24 4.21 2.80
CA GLN A 230 -0.49 3.71 1.62
C GLN A 230 -1.25 4.85 0.94
N PHE A 231 -1.40 4.75 -0.37
CA PHE A 231 -2.26 5.62 -1.16
C PHE A 231 -3.37 4.81 -1.83
N ASP A 232 -4.62 5.18 -1.54
CA ASP A 232 -5.81 4.57 -2.12
C ASP A 232 -6.36 5.45 -3.25
N PRO A 233 -6.16 5.10 -4.54
CA PRO A 233 -6.60 5.92 -5.65
C PRO A 233 -8.12 5.87 -5.89
N SER A 234 -8.85 4.92 -5.29
CA SER A 234 -10.26 4.66 -5.59
C SER A 234 -11.17 5.88 -5.38
N ASN A 235 -10.83 6.73 -4.42
CA ASN A 235 -11.59 7.94 -4.08
C ASN A 235 -10.79 9.25 -4.20
N ALA A 236 -9.56 9.19 -4.74
CA ALA A 236 -8.62 10.32 -4.72
C ALA A 236 -9.12 11.58 -5.45
N LEU A 237 -9.97 11.43 -6.48
CA LEU A 237 -10.57 12.58 -7.17
C LEU A 237 -11.67 13.27 -6.35
N GLN A 238 -12.34 12.57 -5.46
CA GLN A 238 -13.38 13.14 -4.60
C GLN A 238 -12.79 13.65 -3.29
N ASP A 239 -12.00 12.82 -2.62
CA ASP A 239 -11.36 13.13 -1.34
C ASP A 239 -9.89 12.68 -1.33
N ALA A 240 -9.00 13.58 -1.78
CA ALA A 240 -7.56 13.31 -1.82
C ALA A 240 -6.95 13.17 -0.42
N MET A 241 -7.55 13.79 0.61
CA MET A 241 -7.06 13.72 1.98
C MET A 241 -7.26 12.33 2.58
N SER A 242 -8.42 11.71 2.36
CA SER A 242 -8.70 10.35 2.82
C SER A 242 -8.00 9.27 2.00
N ALA A 243 -7.58 9.59 0.77
CA ALA A 243 -6.81 8.66 -0.07
C ALA A 243 -5.41 8.38 0.49
N THR A 244 -4.86 9.27 1.32
CA THR A 244 -3.51 9.17 1.87
C THR A 244 -3.56 8.66 3.31
N LYS A 245 -3.12 7.44 3.52
CA LYS A 245 -3.02 6.77 4.83
C LYS A 245 -1.57 6.78 5.27
N PHE A 246 -1.24 7.50 6.34
CA PHE A 246 0.12 7.69 6.81
C PHE A 246 0.53 6.71 7.90
N GLY A 247 1.76 6.25 7.80
CA GLY A 247 2.46 5.47 8.81
C GLY A 247 2.40 3.97 8.59
N ARG A 248 3.38 3.32 9.20
CA ARG A 248 3.50 1.88 9.37
C ARG A 248 3.86 1.58 10.81
N PRO A 249 3.54 0.40 11.35
CA PRO A 249 3.97 -0.01 12.67
C PRO A 249 5.47 0.23 12.87
N PHE A 250 5.81 0.86 13.98
CA PHE A 250 7.18 1.20 14.34
C PHE A 250 7.89 -0.02 14.90
N SER A 251 8.99 -0.41 14.28
CA SER A 251 9.65 -1.70 14.52
C SER A 251 10.92 -1.60 15.37
N PHE A 252 11.09 -0.52 16.12
CA PHE A 252 12.21 -0.33 17.04
C PHE A 252 11.78 -0.62 18.47
N ASP A 253 12.71 -1.03 19.31
CA ASP A 253 12.51 -1.31 20.73
C ASP A 253 12.79 -0.10 21.63
N THR A 254 13.29 0.99 21.05
CA THR A 254 13.52 2.29 21.68
C THR A 254 12.85 3.41 20.89
N GLN A 255 12.54 4.52 21.53
CA GLN A 255 11.81 5.62 20.90
C GLN A 255 12.65 6.39 19.90
N PRO A 256 12.07 6.96 18.82
CA PRO A 256 12.80 7.74 17.84
C PRO A 256 13.30 9.06 18.48
N LYS A 257 14.57 9.35 18.30
CA LYS A 257 15.21 10.58 18.82
C LYS A 257 15.48 11.58 17.71
N THR A 258 16.06 11.10 16.59
CA THR A 258 16.55 11.97 15.54
C THR A 258 16.17 11.43 14.17
N PHE A 259 15.78 12.33 13.28
CA PHE A 259 15.57 12.08 11.86
C PHE A 259 16.58 12.88 11.04
N THR A 260 17.39 12.22 10.23
CA THR A 260 18.41 12.85 9.39
C THR A 260 18.25 12.47 7.93
N GLY A 261 18.92 13.20 7.04
CA GLY A 261 18.97 12.92 5.62
C GLY A 261 19.58 14.06 4.84
N TYR A 262 19.44 13.99 3.51
CA TYR A 262 19.93 15.00 2.58
C TYR A 262 18.80 15.45 1.67
N TYR A 263 18.84 16.73 1.28
CA TYR A 263 17.88 17.29 0.34
C TYR A 263 18.51 18.35 -0.56
N LYS A 264 17.85 18.61 -1.68
CA LYS A 264 17.98 19.82 -2.51
C LYS A 264 16.58 20.35 -2.79
N TYR A 265 16.44 21.64 -3.06
CA TYR A 265 15.17 22.22 -3.43
C TYR A 265 15.30 23.37 -4.44
N LYS A 266 14.33 23.42 -5.33
CA LYS A 266 14.12 24.52 -6.27
C LYS A 266 12.65 24.88 -6.30
N ALA A 267 12.31 26.12 -5.96
CA ALA A 267 10.96 26.63 -6.09
C ALA A 267 10.59 26.87 -7.56
N GLY A 268 9.35 26.59 -7.94
CA GLY A 268 8.77 27.01 -9.20
C GLY A 268 8.55 28.54 -9.23
N GLU A 269 8.38 29.09 -10.42
CA GLU A 269 8.33 30.56 -10.59
C GLU A 269 7.02 31.21 -10.15
N LYS A 270 5.89 30.51 -10.33
CA LYS A 270 4.55 31.08 -10.12
C LYS A 270 3.75 30.18 -9.18
N PHE A 271 3.52 30.66 -7.97
CA PHE A 271 2.62 30.02 -7.03
C PHE A 271 1.17 30.27 -7.45
N THR A 272 0.36 29.21 -7.49
CA THR A 272 -1.04 29.30 -7.86
C THR A 272 -1.94 28.67 -6.81
N ASP A 273 -3.17 29.19 -6.69
CA ASP A 273 -4.23 28.54 -5.93
C ASP A 273 -4.87 27.39 -6.72
N GLN A 274 -5.87 26.74 -6.13
CA GLN A 274 -6.62 25.63 -6.74
C GLN A 274 -7.43 26.04 -7.99
N TYR A 275 -7.57 27.33 -8.27
CA TYR A 275 -8.22 27.89 -9.47
C TYR A 275 -7.21 28.39 -10.51
N MET A 276 -5.92 28.19 -10.26
CA MET A 276 -4.80 28.66 -11.08
C MET A 276 -4.63 30.19 -11.09
N HIS A 277 -5.18 30.91 -10.12
CA HIS A 277 -4.84 32.31 -9.93
C HIS A 277 -3.43 32.41 -9.36
N VAL A 278 -2.61 33.26 -9.98
CA VAL A 278 -1.24 33.50 -9.48
C VAL A 278 -1.32 34.35 -8.21
N LEU A 279 -0.67 33.86 -7.16
CA LEU A 279 -0.55 34.56 -5.89
C LEU A 279 0.88 35.08 -5.71
N GLU A 280 1.03 36.23 -5.06
CA GLU A 280 2.33 36.84 -4.74
C GLU A 280 2.93 36.15 -3.50
N GLN A 281 3.26 34.87 -3.64
CA GLN A 281 3.94 34.11 -2.61
C GLN A 281 4.88 33.09 -3.26
N LYS A 282 5.82 32.61 -2.47
CA LYS A 282 6.79 31.59 -2.86
C LYS A 282 6.34 30.22 -2.44
N ASP A 283 6.66 29.22 -3.25
CA ASP A 283 6.47 27.84 -2.87
C ASP A 283 7.66 27.33 -2.04
N TYR A 284 7.37 26.38 -1.15
CA TYR A 284 8.34 25.75 -0.26
C TYR A 284 8.15 24.24 -0.24
N GLY A 285 9.26 23.52 -0.13
CA GLY A 285 9.23 22.08 0.18
C GLY A 285 8.99 21.84 1.67
N THR A 286 8.65 20.60 2.01
CA THR A 286 8.55 20.15 3.39
C THR A 286 9.04 18.72 3.54
N ILE A 287 9.70 18.43 4.68
CA ILE A 287 10.12 17.10 5.13
C ILE A 287 9.75 16.98 6.59
N TYR A 288 9.05 15.92 6.99
CA TYR A 288 8.76 15.67 8.39
C TYR A 288 8.59 14.20 8.69
N ALA A 289 8.77 13.85 9.97
CA ALA A 289 8.48 12.52 10.49
C ALA A 289 7.52 12.64 11.68
N VAL A 290 6.50 11.78 11.70
CA VAL A 290 5.47 11.73 12.75
C VAL A 290 5.54 10.37 13.42
N PHE A 291 5.72 10.39 14.73
CA PHE A 291 5.60 9.22 15.59
C PHE A 291 4.28 9.33 16.36
N TYR A 292 3.40 8.34 16.21
CA TYR A 292 2.06 8.43 16.77
C TYR A 292 1.59 7.10 17.37
N ASP A 293 0.69 7.21 18.35
CA ASP A 293 -0.02 6.09 18.93
C ASP A 293 -1.00 5.51 17.91
N ASN A 294 -0.81 4.27 17.51
CA ASN A 294 -1.64 3.63 16.49
C ASN A 294 -2.90 2.95 17.05
N HIS A 295 -3.22 3.20 18.33
CA HIS A 295 -4.46 2.79 18.96
C HIS A 295 -5.02 3.91 19.84
N ASN A 296 -6.34 4.12 19.76
CA ASN A 296 -7.01 5.07 20.65
C ASN A 296 -7.22 4.50 22.07
N ALA A 297 -7.81 5.30 22.95
CA ALA A 297 -8.07 4.90 24.34
C ALA A 297 -9.01 3.69 24.50
N LYS A 298 -9.74 3.30 23.44
CA LYS A 298 -10.59 2.11 23.42
C LYS A 298 -9.87 0.88 22.86
N GLY A 299 -8.59 1.01 22.44
CA GLY A 299 -7.83 -0.06 21.80
C GLY A 299 -8.16 -0.26 20.33
N GLU A 300 -8.89 0.65 19.70
CA GLU A 300 -9.19 0.63 18.26
C GLU A 300 -7.98 1.19 17.49
N ALA A 301 -7.63 0.56 16.37
CA ALA A 301 -6.53 1.05 15.53
C ALA A 301 -6.84 2.43 14.94
N VAL A 302 -5.81 3.27 14.89
CA VAL A 302 -5.87 4.61 14.31
C VAL A 302 -4.86 4.73 13.20
N VAL A 303 -5.32 5.24 12.06
CA VAL A 303 -4.50 5.64 10.92
C VAL A 303 -4.63 7.15 10.75
N LEU A 304 -3.53 7.83 10.47
CA LEU A 304 -3.53 9.27 10.19
C LEU A 304 -3.72 9.52 8.70
N TYR A 305 -4.46 10.58 8.37
CA TYR A 305 -4.81 10.97 7.02
C TYR A 305 -4.24 12.35 6.66
N GLY A 306 -4.37 12.76 5.40
CA GLY A 306 -3.84 14.03 4.91
C GLY A 306 -4.23 15.27 5.73
N ASN A 307 -5.44 15.27 6.28
CA ASN A 307 -5.97 16.38 7.06
C ASN A 307 -5.55 16.40 8.54
N ASN A 308 -4.99 15.30 9.08
CA ASN A 308 -4.71 15.21 10.52
C ASN A 308 -3.33 14.66 10.89
N VAL A 309 -2.49 14.31 9.92
CA VAL A 309 -1.20 13.65 10.15
C VAL A 309 -0.28 14.39 11.12
N GLN A 310 -0.35 15.71 11.22
CA GLN A 310 0.47 16.51 12.15
C GLN A 310 -0.31 17.03 13.36
N THR A 311 -1.63 17.01 13.31
CA THR A 311 -2.50 17.69 14.29
C THR A 311 -3.33 16.74 15.15
N SER A 312 -3.43 15.46 14.74
CA SER A 312 -4.16 14.46 15.51
C SER A 312 -3.68 14.38 16.96
N GLU A 313 -4.63 14.14 17.86
CA GLU A 313 -4.31 13.86 19.27
C GLU A 313 -3.47 12.59 19.46
N GLN A 314 -3.43 11.69 18.46
CA GLN A 314 -2.60 10.49 18.51
C GLN A 314 -1.11 10.77 18.27
N VAL A 315 -0.75 11.96 17.78
CA VAL A 315 0.66 12.35 17.58
C VAL A 315 1.39 12.42 18.92
N VAL A 316 2.43 11.60 19.04
CA VAL A 316 3.30 11.51 20.22
C VAL A 316 4.53 12.39 20.05
N ALA A 317 5.16 12.35 18.87
CA ALA A 317 6.31 13.20 18.57
C ALA A 317 6.34 13.60 17.09
N LEU A 318 6.96 14.74 16.80
CA LEU A 318 7.12 15.31 15.47
C LEU A 318 8.54 15.82 15.29
N ALA A 319 9.17 15.44 14.17
CA ALA A 319 10.41 16.01 13.68
C ALA A 319 10.12 16.68 12.33
N ARG A 320 10.44 17.98 12.15
CA ARG A 320 9.93 18.74 11.02
C ARG A 320 10.92 19.76 10.50
N LEU A 321 11.09 19.81 9.17
CA LEU A 321 11.81 20.82 8.42
C LEU A 321 10.81 21.54 7.51
N ASP A 322 10.47 22.76 7.90
CA ASP A 322 9.50 23.60 7.20
C ASP A 322 10.17 24.63 6.32
N ASN A 323 9.36 25.12 5.35
CA ASN A 323 9.74 26.23 4.49
C ASN A 323 11.09 26.01 3.83
N ILE A 324 11.30 24.78 3.29
CA ILE A 324 12.49 24.46 2.54
C ILE A 324 12.52 25.35 1.31
N ASP A 325 13.48 26.30 1.31
CA ASP A 325 13.70 27.25 0.23
C ASP A 325 14.77 26.76 -0.74
N ASN A 326 15.02 27.54 -1.82
CA ASN A 326 16.02 27.23 -2.83
C ASN A 326 17.36 26.83 -2.23
N THR A 327 17.70 25.57 -2.43
CA THR A 327 18.88 24.91 -1.90
C THR A 327 19.48 24.06 -3.03
N PRO A 328 20.37 24.62 -3.87
CA PRO A 328 20.81 23.96 -5.11
C PRO A 328 21.73 22.77 -4.87
N GLU A 329 22.43 22.74 -3.74
CA GLU A 329 23.38 21.69 -3.39
C GLU A 329 22.76 20.70 -2.39
N TRP A 330 23.23 19.45 -2.40
CA TRP A 330 22.86 18.48 -1.40
C TRP A 330 23.20 18.97 0.00
N THR A 331 22.18 19.20 0.80
CA THR A 331 22.29 19.79 2.14
C THR A 331 21.82 18.77 3.18
N PRO A 332 22.63 18.46 4.19
CA PRO A 332 22.22 17.60 5.28
C PRO A 332 21.21 18.30 6.18
N PHE A 333 20.28 17.50 6.75
CA PHE A 333 19.44 17.95 7.85
C PHE A 333 19.53 16.99 9.03
N THR A 334 19.32 17.52 10.23
CA THR A 334 19.20 16.77 11.48
C THR A 334 18.07 17.36 12.30
N LEU A 335 17.02 16.58 12.50
CA LEU A 335 15.80 16.97 13.17
C LEU A 335 15.60 16.13 14.42
N ASN A 336 15.43 16.75 15.57
CA ASN A 336 15.06 16.05 16.79
C ASN A 336 13.53 15.87 16.84
N PHE A 337 13.08 14.70 17.28
CA PHE A 337 11.67 14.48 17.58
C PHE A 337 11.26 15.30 18.79
N ILE A 338 10.30 16.19 18.61
CA ILE A 338 9.71 17.00 19.70
C ILE A 338 8.51 16.22 20.24
N TYR A 339 8.65 15.70 21.44
CA TYR A 339 7.64 14.89 22.11
C TYR A 339 6.54 15.75 22.73
N ARG A 340 5.29 15.37 22.46
CA ARG A 340 4.07 15.95 23.05
C ARG A 340 3.50 15.08 24.16
N LYS A 341 3.86 13.79 24.17
CA LYS A 341 3.40 12.77 25.11
C LYS A 341 4.55 11.85 25.50
N ALA A 342 4.48 11.29 26.70
CA ALA A 342 5.40 10.23 27.11
C ALA A 342 5.13 8.94 26.30
N VAL A 343 6.19 8.18 26.07
CA VAL A 343 6.13 6.89 25.39
C VAL A 343 5.99 5.78 26.43
N ASP A 344 5.02 4.92 26.26
CA ASP A 344 4.92 3.65 27.00
C ASP A 344 5.82 2.62 26.32
N ILE A 345 6.89 2.25 27.00
CA ILE A 345 7.91 1.31 26.49
C ILE A 345 7.33 -0.09 26.28
N GLN A 346 6.37 -0.54 27.09
CA GLN A 346 5.74 -1.86 26.89
C GLN A 346 4.87 -1.85 25.64
N LYS A 347 4.12 -0.78 25.45
CA LYS A 347 3.33 -0.56 24.24
C LYS A 347 4.21 -0.41 23.00
N LEU A 348 5.36 0.28 23.12
CA LEU A 348 6.34 0.42 22.05
C LEU A 348 6.84 -0.95 21.59
N LYS A 349 7.31 -1.78 22.52
CA LYS A 349 7.79 -3.14 22.24
C LYS A 349 6.71 -4.06 21.70
N ALA A 350 5.45 -3.77 22.00
CA ALA A 350 4.30 -4.48 21.46
C ALA A 350 3.86 -3.98 20.07
N GLY A 351 4.52 -2.95 19.48
CA GLY A 351 4.17 -2.40 18.17
C GLY A 351 2.98 -1.43 18.21
N GLY A 352 2.67 -0.86 19.39
CA GLY A 352 1.52 0.02 19.59
C GLY A 352 1.73 1.47 19.08
N TYR A 353 2.82 1.73 18.37
CA TYR A 353 3.11 3.02 17.73
C TYR A 353 3.42 2.84 16.25
N SER A 354 3.22 3.89 15.48
CA SER A 354 3.56 3.94 14.05
C SER A 354 4.44 5.14 13.73
N LEU A 355 5.24 4.99 12.66
CA LEU A 355 6.06 6.04 12.09
C LEU A 355 5.58 6.38 10.69
N ALA A 356 5.40 7.66 10.40
CA ALA A 356 5.28 8.22 9.08
C ALA A 356 6.46 9.15 8.81
N ILE A 357 7.09 9.03 7.65
CA ILE A 357 7.99 10.05 7.08
C ILE A 357 7.25 10.60 5.86
N VAL A 358 7.25 11.91 5.69
CA VAL A 358 6.51 12.57 4.61
C VAL A 358 7.37 13.66 4.00
N CYS A 359 7.45 13.66 2.68
CA CYS A 359 8.10 14.68 1.89
C CYS A 359 7.14 15.21 0.83
N SER A 360 7.17 16.52 0.57
CA SER A 360 6.40 17.14 -0.50
C SER A 360 7.17 18.27 -1.18
N SER A 361 7.04 18.35 -2.50
CA SER A 361 7.60 19.44 -3.29
C SER A 361 6.90 20.79 -3.10
N SER A 362 5.66 20.76 -2.60
CA SER A 362 4.87 21.97 -2.27
C SER A 362 4.18 21.78 -0.93
N THR A 363 4.40 22.70 0.00
CA THR A 363 3.82 22.64 1.36
C THR A 363 2.30 22.60 1.33
N ASN A 364 1.68 23.38 0.44
CA ASN A 364 0.22 23.43 0.25
C ASN A 364 -0.28 22.48 -0.84
N GLY A 365 0.53 21.50 -1.24
CA GLY A 365 0.21 20.57 -2.31
C GLY A 365 -1.03 19.71 -2.05
N ALA A 366 -1.33 19.41 -0.78
CA ALA A 366 -2.55 18.69 -0.39
C ALA A 366 -3.83 19.49 -0.64
N GLU A 367 -3.74 20.82 -0.71
CA GLU A 367 -4.80 21.78 -1.06
C GLU A 367 -4.79 22.13 -2.56
N PHE A 368 -3.97 21.44 -3.35
CA PHE A 368 -3.76 21.72 -4.78
C PHE A 368 -3.25 23.13 -5.07
N MET A 369 -2.48 23.69 -4.13
CA MET A 369 -1.82 24.99 -4.23
C MET A 369 -0.31 24.79 -4.25
N GLY A 370 0.39 25.57 -5.10
CA GLY A 370 1.83 25.47 -5.26
C GLY A 370 2.32 26.03 -6.59
N ALA A 371 3.62 25.94 -6.84
CA ALA A 371 4.21 26.39 -8.09
C ALA A 371 4.61 25.18 -8.94
N VAL A 372 4.05 25.07 -10.14
CA VAL A 372 4.48 24.05 -11.11
C VAL A 372 5.98 24.19 -11.37
N GLY A 373 6.71 23.09 -11.27
CA GLY A 373 8.16 23.05 -11.36
C GLY A 373 8.90 23.16 -10.03
N SER A 374 8.20 23.42 -8.90
CA SER A 374 8.82 23.22 -7.58
C SER A 374 9.31 21.79 -7.44
N THR A 375 10.56 21.63 -7.08
CA THR A 375 11.18 20.30 -7.03
C THR A 375 12.01 20.14 -5.77
N LEU A 376 11.70 19.06 -5.04
CA LEU A 376 12.44 18.59 -3.88
C LEU A 376 13.15 17.29 -4.26
N TRP A 377 14.43 17.20 -4.01
CA TRP A 377 15.21 15.95 -4.09
C TRP A 377 15.56 15.51 -2.70
N VAL A 378 15.46 14.21 -2.43
CA VAL A 378 15.76 13.63 -1.12
C VAL A 378 16.56 12.36 -1.27
N ASP A 379 17.43 12.11 -0.26
CA ASP A 379 18.24 10.90 -0.21
C ASP A 379 18.73 10.61 1.22
N LYS A 380 19.13 9.34 1.48
CA LYS A 380 19.81 8.88 2.70
C LYS A 380 19.10 9.29 3.98
N PHE A 381 17.81 8.98 4.07
CA PHE A 381 17.09 9.20 5.31
C PHE A 381 17.50 8.19 6.38
N LYS A 382 17.55 8.65 7.63
CA LYS A 382 17.86 7.80 8.76
C LYS A 382 17.03 8.19 9.98
N ILE A 383 16.46 7.19 10.65
CA ILE A 383 15.87 7.32 11.99
C ILE A 383 16.86 6.76 12.99
N ILE A 384 17.17 7.53 14.02
CA ILE A 384 18.02 7.14 15.15
C ILE A 384 17.15 7.09 16.40
N CYS A 385 17.24 5.99 17.16
CA CYS A 385 16.45 5.69 18.34
C CYS A 385 17.35 5.59 19.58
N GLU A 386 16.85 6.01 20.72
CA GLU A 386 17.51 5.89 22.03
C GLU A 386 16.53 5.54 23.15
#